data_4c42c6de0b399603d1e0aa922ef5887b
#
_entry.id   4c42c6de0b399603d1e0aa922ef5887b
#
_cell.length_a   1.000
_cell.length_b   1.000
_cell.length_c   1.000
_cell.angle_alpha   90.00
_cell.angle_beta   90.00
_cell.angle_gamma   90.00
#
_symmetry.space_group_name_H-M   'P 1'
#
loop_
_entity.id
_entity.type
_entity.pdbx_description
1 polymer ?
#
loop_
_entity_poly.entity_id
_entity_poly.type
_entity_poly.pdbx_seq_one_letter_code
_entity_poly.pdbx_strand_id
1 'polypeptide(L)'
;PHFDETMAPLSAALEALKPTRLVGASGSFDTVAALMGTRSRKERPDHAQTPEPHPTTDPIPMERWQELHASLTTGDVHQRTAMPGMDPARVDLMPYSAALIQWVLGHGCIESMCRAPYALREGVLSRIERGLPLLPSLSS
;
A
#
# COMPACT_ATOMS: atom_id res chain seq x y z
N PRO A 1 21.09 7.58 2.78
CA PRO A 1 22.21 6.59 2.82
C PRO A 1 21.76 5.20 3.30
N HIS A 2 20.98 5.09 4.40
CA HIS A 2 20.63 3.79 4.97
C HIS A 2 19.74 2.95 4.04
N PHE A 3 18.74 3.52 3.41
CA PHE A 3 17.90 2.80 2.45
C PHE A 3 18.69 2.37 1.21
N ASP A 4 19.58 3.20 0.72
CA ASP A 4 20.33 2.94 -0.51
C ASP A 4 21.23 1.70 -0.38
N GLU A 5 21.88 1.55 0.78
CA GLU A 5 22.70 0.37 1.08
C GLU A 5 21.85 -0.88 1.28
N THR A 6 20.80 -0.79 2.10
CA THR A 6 19.94 -1.94 2.45
C THR A 6 19.09 -2.40 1.27
N MET A 7 18.66 -1.45 0.41
CA MET A 7 17.75 -1.68 -0.69
C MET A 7 18.44 -1.70 -2.06
N ALA A 8 19.77 -1.85 -2.11
CA ALA A 8 20.51 -1.88 -3.36
C ALA A 8 19.97 -2.90 -4.39
N PRO A 9 19.57 -4.14 -4.01
CA PRO A 9 18.97 -5.08 -4.97
C PRO A 9 17.62 -4.58 -5.53
N LEU A 10 16.83 -3.88 -4.71
CA LEU A 10 15.56 -3.31 -5.15
C LEU A 10 15.78 -2.11 -6.08
N SER A 11 16.75 -1.25 -5.76
CA SER A 11 17.13 -0.14 -6.65
C SER A 11 17.54 -0.65 -8.05
N ALA A 12 18.41 -1.63 -8.11
CA ALA A 12 18.80 -2.27 -9.37
C ALA A 12 17.62 -2.87 -10.15
N ALA A 13 16.68 -3.50 -9.44
CA ALA A 13 15.48 -4.04 -10.06
C ALA A 13 14.54 -2.93 -10.60
N LEU A 14 14.36 -1.83 -9.86
CA LEU A 14 13.56 -0.68 -10.30
C LEU A 14 14.16 -0.02 -11.55
N GLU A 15 15.49 0.12 -11.60
CA GLU A 15 16.19 0.65 -12.77
C GLU A 15 16.07 -0.25 -13.99
N ALA A 16 16.17 -1.56 -13.79
CA ALA A 16 16.11 -2.54 -14.89
C ALA A 16 14.68 -2.70 -15.44
N LEU A 17 13.68 -2.80 -14.55
CA LEU A 17 12.29 -3.12 -14.91
C LEU A 17 11.46 -1.88 -15.24
N LYS A 18 11.87 -0.70 -14.77
CA LYS A 18 11.19 0.60 -14.96
C LYS A 18 9.67 0.53 -14.73
N PRO A 19 9.22 0.05 -13.56
CA PRO A 19 7.79 -0.01 -13.28
C PRO A 19 7.17 1.38 -13.28
N THR A 20 5.99 1.51 -13.86
CA THR A 20 5.25 2.79 -13.94
C THR A 20 4.15 2.91 -12.90
N ARG A 21 3.86 1.82 -12.16
CA ARG A 21 2.81 1.80 -11.15
C ARG A 21 3.30 1.17 -9.86
N LEU A 22 3.00 1.82 -8.73
CA LEU A 22 3.18 1.28 -7.39
C LEU A 22 1.84 0.80 -6.84
N VAL A 23 1.73 -0.50 -6.58
CA VAL A 23 0.56 -1.10 -5.95
C VAL A 23 0.89 -1.46 -4.52
N GLY A 24 0.27 -0.76 -3.58
CA GLY A 24 0.44 -1.03 -2.17
C GLY A 24 -0.68 -1.89 -1.61
N ALA A 25 -0.33 -2.84 -0.78
CA ALA A 25 -1.27 -3.73 -0.11
C ALA A 25 -1.12 -3.63 1.41
N SER A 26 -2.23 -3.86 2.11
CA SER A 26 -2.24 -3.91 3.59
C SER A 26 -1.94 -2.56 4.26
N GLY A 27 -1.85 -2.62 5.53
CA GLY A 27 -1.85 -1.62 6.58
C GLY A 27 -1.36 -0.22 6.28
N SER A 28 -0.13 -0.01 5.81
CA SER A 28 0.38 1.33 5.52
C SER A 28 -0.36 1.99 4.37
N PHE A 29 -0.65 1.25 3.30
CA PHE A 29 -1.45 1.77 2.19
C PHE A 29 -2.93 1.94 2.53
N ASP A 30 -3.48 1.12 3.45
CA ASP A 30 -4.82 1.34 4.01
C ASP A 30 -4.90 2.68 4.74
N THR A 31 -3.87 3.01 5.52
CA THR A 31 -3.80 4.28 6.25
C THR A 31 -3.57 5.45 5.29
N VAL A 32 -2.68 5.33 4.29
CA VAL A 32 -2.48 6.36 3.27
C VAL A 32 -3.78 6.67 2.53
N ALA A 33 -4.51 5.64 2.08
CA ALA A 33 -5.78 5.82 1.40
C ALA A 33 -6.85 6.46 2.31
N ALA A 34 -6.87 6.12 3.60
CA ALA A 34 -7.77 6.73 4.58
C ALA A 34 -7.45 8.21 4.81
N LEU A 35 -6.16 8.56 4.99
CA LEU A 35 -5.68 9.93 5.16
C LEU A 35 -5.99 10.81 3.95
N MET A 36 -5.99 10.24 2.75
CA MET A 36 -6.34 10.95 1.52
C MET A 36 -7.84 10.94 1.22
N GLY A 37 -8.66 10.26 2.02
CA GLY A 37 -10.11 10.13 1.76
C GLY A 37 -10.44 9.36 0.48
N THR A 38 -9.50 8.56 -0.03
CA THR A 38 -9.66 7.77 -1.27
C THR A 38 -10.03 6.33 -1.01
N ARG A 39 -10.08 5.93 0.27
CA ARG A 39 -10.51 4.59 0.65
C ARG A 39 -11.96 4.39 0.23
N SER A 40 -12.19 3.55 -0.76
CA SER A 40 -13.54 3.12 -1.10
C SER A 40 -14.14 2.45 0.13
N ARG A 41 -15.14 3.08 0.72
CA ARG A 41 -15.97 2.50 1.76
C ARG A 41 -16.84 1.44 1.10
N LYS A 42 -16.24 0.28 0.78
CA LYS A 42 -17.03 -0.91 0.48
C LYS A 42 -17.58 -1.45 1.79
N GLU A 43 -18.66 -0.83 2.27
CA GLU A 43 -19.75 -1.60 2.84
C GLU A 43 -20.29 -2.43 1.67
N ARG A 44 -19.73 -3.64 1.46
CA ARG A 44 -20.41 -4.62 0.65
C ARG A 44 -21.70 -4.95 1.37
N PRO A 45 -22.88 -4.75 0.76
CA PRO A 45 -24.05 -5.46 1.22
C PRO A 45 -23.75 -6.95 1.06
N ASP A 46 -24.04 -7.73 2.07
CA ASP A 46 -23.71 -9.16 2.28
C ASP A 46 -24.17 -10.13 1.16
N HIS A 47 -24.70 -9.66 0.04
CA HIS A 47 -25.34 -10.49 -0.97
C HIS A 47 -25.11 -10.07 -2.44
N ALA A 48 -24.05 -9.36 -2.78
CA ALA A 48 -23.73 -9.13 -4.20
C ALA A 48 -22.98 -10.34 -4.79
N GLN A 49 -23.74 -11.27 -5.37
CA GLN A 49 -23.29 -12.50 -6.01
C GLN A 49 -22.71 -12.33 -7.43
N THR A 50 -22.21 -11.21 -7.78
CA THR A 50 -21.47 -11.05 -9.06
C THR A 50 -20.00 -10.92 -8.76
N PRO A 51 -19.13 -11.86 -9.18
CA PRO A 51 -17.70 -11.67 -9.15
C PRO A 51 -17.37 -10.55 -10.14
N GLU A 52 -17.03 -9.37 -9.61
CA GLU A 52 -16.34 -8.37 -10.43
C GLU A 52 -15.05 -9.00 -10.96
N PRO A 53 -14.79 -8.99 -12.28
CA PRO A 53 -13.69 -9.73 -12.88
C PRO A 53 -12.30 -9.22 -12.50
N HIS A 54 -12.18 -8.06 -11.84
CA HIS A 54 -10.92 -7.50 -11.37
C HIS A 54 -11.09 -6.81 -10.02
N PRO A 55 -10.16 -7.02 -9.06
CA PRO A 55 -10.17 -6.26 -7.82
C PRO A 55 -9.98 -4.77 -8.17
N THR A 56 -10.96 -3.95 -7.84
CA THR A 56 -10.85 -2.50 -7.97
C THR A 56 -9.76 -2.02 -7.02
N THR A 57 -8.73 -1.38 -7.56
CA THR A 57 -7.72 -0.69 -6.76
C THR A 57 -8.20 0.73 -6.45
N ASP A 58 -7.93 1.21 -5.23
CA ASP A 58 -8.21 2.60 -4.87
C ASP A 58 -7.03 3.47 -5.32
N PRO A 59 -7.24 4.44 -6.21
CA PRO A 59 -6.15 5.31 -6.65
C PRO A 59 -5.69 6.22 -5.51
N ILE A 60 -4.39 6.45 -5.43
CA ILE A 60 -3.77 7.40 -4.51
C ILE A 60 -3.26 8.58 -5.34
N PRO A 61 -3.83 9.79 -5.16
CA PRO A 61 -3.46 10.97 -5.95
C PRO A 61 -2.00 11.36 -5.72
N MET A 62 -1.18 11.30 -6.76
CA MET A 62 0.26 11.58 -6.68
C MET A 62 0.54 13.05 -6.35
N GLU A 63 -0.31 13.95 -6.80
CA GLU A 63 -0.23 15.40 -6.55
C GLU A 63 -0.40 15.73 -5.05
N ARG A 64 -1.12 14.92 -4.29
CA ARG A 64 -1.32 15.09 -2.85
C ARG A 64 -0.29 14.33 -2.00
N TRP A 65 0.47 13.44 -2.62
CA TRP A 65 1.42 12.62 -1.91
C TRP A 65 2.51 13.42 -1.22
N GLN A 66 3.07 14.44 -1.88
CA GLN A 66 4.17 15.23 -1.32
C GLN A 66 3.75 15.97 -0.03
N GLU A 67 2.54 16.51 0.00
CA GLU A 67 1.98 17.17 1.18
C GLU A 67 1.77 16.16 2.32
N LEU A 68 1.18 15.00 2.02
CA LEU A 68 0.97 13.94 3.01
C LEU A 68 2.31 13.41 3.53
N HIS A 69 3.27 13.14 2.65
CA HIS A 69 4.60 12.69 3.03
C HIS A 69 5.28 13.68 3.98
N ALA A 70 5.27 14.96 3.66
CA ALA A 70 5.82 16.00 4.53
C ALA A 70 5.14 16.00 5.90
N SER A 71 3.80 15.97 5.94
CA SER A 71 3.04 15.95 7.19
C SER A 71 3.33 14.73 8.06
N LEU A 72 3.52 13.56 7.45
CA LEU A 72 3.84 12.33 8.17
C LEU A 72 5.27 12.31 8.72
N THR A 73 6.23 12.88 7.98
CA THR A 73 7.66 12.79 8.34
C THR A 73 8.14 13.93 9.24
N THR A 74 7.55 15.14 9.13
CA THR A 74 7.93 16.30 9.93
C THR A 74 7.01 16.56 11.13
N GLY A 75 5.76 16.09 11.06
CA GLY A 75 4.80 16.24 12.15
C GLY A 75 5.21 15.44 13.41
N ASP A 76 4.85 15.95 14.58
CA ASP A 76 4.98 15.19 15.82
C ASP A 76 3.87 14.14 15.98
N VAL A 77 3.95 13.32 17.04
CA VAL A 77 2.97 12.26 17.34
C VAL A 77 1.56 12.81 17.49
N HIS A 78 1.39 13.96 18.15
CA HIS A 78 0.07 14.57 18.37
C HIS A 78 -0.54 15.05 17.06
N GLN A 79 0.26 15.69 16.22
CA GLN A 79 -0.15 16.15 14.89
C GLN A 79 -0.58 14.98 14.02
N ARG A 80 0.20 13.90 13.99
CA ARG A 80 -0.16 12.69 13.24
C ARG A 80 -1.41 12.02 13.77
N THR A 81 -1.55 11.92 15.10
CA THR A 81 -2.74 11.33 15.73
C THR A 81 -4.02 12.11 15.39
N ALA A 82 -3.92 13.43 15.27
CA ALA A 82 -5.04 14.29 14.93
C ALA A 82 -5.44 14.26 13.45
N MET A 83 -4.64 13.62 12.57
CA MET A 83 -4.95 13.55 11.14
C MET A 83 -6.20 12.69 10.88
N PRO A 84 -7.24 13.21 10.20
CA PRO A 84 -8.43 12.44 9.88
C PRO A 84 -8.09 11.19 9.04
N GLY A 85 -8.46 10.02 9.52
CA GLY A 85 -8.14 8.74 8.86
C GLY A 85 -6.87 8.05 9.36
N MET A 86 -6.14 8.65 10.31
CA MET A 86 -5.00 8.00 10.95
C MET A 86 -5.46 6.82 11.80
N ASP A 87 -4.84 5.67 11.56
CA ASP A 87 -4.99 4.51 12.43
C ASP A 87 -4.12 4.70 13.70
N PRO A 88 -4.70 4.75 14.91
CA PRO A 88 -3.94 4.94 16.15
C PRO A 88 -2.83 3.91 16.35
N ALA A 89 -3.02 2.67 15.90
CA ALA A 89 -2.01 1.61 15.99
C ALA A 89 -0.81 1.82 15.04
N ARG A 90 -0.87 2.80 14.13
CA ARG A 90 0.13 3.04 13.09
C ARG A 90 0.82 4.40 13.18
N VAL A 91 0.42 5.25 14.09
CA VAL A 91 0.94 6.62 14.23
C VAL A 91 2.47 6.67 14.21
N ASP A 92 3.12 5.74 14.93
CA ASP A 92 4.58 5.69 15.04
C ASP A 92 5.27 5.03 13.85
N LEU A 93 4.55 4.19 13.10
CA LEU A 93 5.08 3.48 11.93
C LEU A 93 4.95 4.30 10.63
N MET A 94 3.98 5.20 10.57
CA MET A 94 3.67 5.91 9.32
C MET A 94 4.80 6.79 8.78
N PRO A 95 5.63 7.46 9.60
CA PRO A 95 6.80 8.19 9.09
C PRO A 95 7.78 7.29 8.33
N TYR A 96 8.05 6.10 8.86
CA TYR A 96 8.96 5.14 8.21
C TYR A 96 8.34 4.56 6.94
N SER A 97 7.04 4.25 6.97
CA SER A 97 6.31 3.80 5.78
C SER A 97 6.32 4.88 4.69
N ALA A 98 6.09 6.14 5.06
CA ALA A 98 6.11 7.26 4.14
C ALA A 98 7.51 7.46 3.53
N ALA A 99 8.57 7.37 4.34
CA ALA A 99 9.95 7.46 3.86
C ALA A 99 10.29 6.34 2.87
N LEU A 100 9.85 5.10 3.14
CA LEU A 100 10.07 3.98 2.22
C LEU A 100 9.31 4.16 0.91
N ILE A 101 8.03 4.55 0.96
CA ILE A 101 7.24 4.84 -0.23
C ILE A 101 7.91 5.94 -1.06
N GLN A 102 8.32 7.03 -0.43
CA GLN A 102 9.01 8.14 -1.10
C GLN A 102 10.31 7.68 -1.74
N TRP A 103 11.07 6.82 -1.07
CA TRP A 103 12.30 6.26 -1.62
C TRP A 103 12.01 5.44 -2.90
N VAL A 104 11.01 4.57 -2.88
CA VAL A 104 10.59 3.78 -4.07
C VAL A 104 10.15 4.69 -5.21
N LEU A 105 9.37 5.73 -4.92
CA LEU A 105 8.93 6.70 -5.92
C LEU A 105 10.10 7.47 -6.55
N GLY A 106 11.17 7.72 -5.77
CA GLY A 106 12.37 8.41 -6.26
C GLY A 106 13.31 7.56 -7.11
N HIS A 107 13.23 6.23 -7.01
CA HIS A 107 14.11 5.28 -7.73
C HIS A 107 13.43 4.58 -8.91
N GLY A 108 12.12 4.69 -9.04
CA GLY A 108 11.35 4.09 -10.14
C GLY A 108 10.84 5.13 -11.12
N CYS A 109 10.38 4.67 -12.27
CA CYS A 109 9.63 5.49 -13.22
C CYS A 109 8.13 5.50 -12.84
N ILE A 110 7.82 5.62 -11.55
CA ILE A 110 6.46 5.47 -11.02
C ILE A 110 5.61 6.70 -11.36
N GLU A 111 4.62 6.50 -12.20
CA GLU A 111 3.67 7.54 -12.64
C GLU A 111 2.35 7.50 -11.86
N SER A 112 2.03 6.35 -11.26
CA SER A 112 0.78 6.16 -10.53
C SER A 112 0.96 5.29 -9.30
N MET A 113 0.13 5.56 -8.28
CA MET A 113 0.09 4.78 -7.04
C MET A 113 -1.35 4.38 -6.73
N CYS A 114 -1.55 3.16 -6.24
CA CYS A 114 -2.85 2.70 -5.82
C CYS A 114 -2.77 1.73 -4.64
N ARG A 115 -3.86 1.64 -3.90
CA ARG A 115 -4.06 0.65 -2.86
C ARG A 115 -4.78 -0.58 -3.43
N ALA A 116 -4.26 -1.77 -3.16
CA ALA A 116 -4.99 -3.02 -3.35
C ALA A 116 -5.88 -3.29 -2.12
N PRO A 117 -7.19 -3.52 -2.30
CA PRO A 117 -8.11 -3.81 -1.17
C PRO A 117 -7.91 -5.22 -0.60
N TYR A 118 -7.24 -6.08 -1.34
CA TYR A 118 -6.93 -7.45 -0.96
C TYR A 118 -5.44 -7.65 -0.80
N ALA A 119 -5.06 -8.39 0.25
CA ALA A 119 -3.68 -8.70 0.57
C ALA A 119 -3.53 -10.21 0.86
N LEU A 120 -2.44 -10.58 1.51
CA LEU A 120 -2.13 -11.98 1.83
C LEU A 120 -3.26 -12.68 2.60
N ARG A 121 -3.89 -12.00 3.56
CA ARG A 121 -4.96 -12.55 4.40
C ARG A 121 -6.16 -12.99 3.55
N GLU A 122 -6.62 -12.14 2.68
CA GLU A 122 -7.76 -12.42 1.79
C GLU A 122 -7.41 -13.53 0.79
N GLY A 123 -6.19 -13.55 0.30
CA GLY A 123 -5.68 -14.61 -0.56
C GLY A 123 -5.66 -15.97 0.14
N VAL A 124 -5.21 -16.03 1.38
CA VAL A 124 -5.21 -17.26 2.21
C VAL A 124 -6.64 -17.74 2.45
N LEU A 125 -7.54 -16.86 2.88
CA LEU A 125 -8.95 -17.20 3.12
C LEU A 125 -9.61 -17.75 1.84
N SER A 126 -9.43 -17.10 0.71
CA SER A 126 -9.97 -17.57 -0.58
C SER A 126 -9.44 -18.95 -0.97
N ARG A 127 -8.17 -19.25 -0.68
CA ARG A 127 -7.61 -20.59 -0.94
C ARG A 127 -8.23 -21.66 -0.04
N ILE A 128 -8.44 -21.34 1.25
CA ILE A 128 -9.10 -22.25 2.21
C ILE A 128 -10.52 -22.53 1.75
N GLU A 129 -11.31 -21.52 1.42
CA GLU A 129 -12.69 -21.67 0.95
C GLU A 129 -12.80 -22.54 -0.32
N ARG A 130 -11.80 -22.44 -1.19
CA ARG A 130 -11.75 -23.22 -2.45
C ARG A 130 -11.08 -24.59 -2.30
N GLY A 131 -10.69 -25.00 -1.08
CA GLY A 131 -9.98 -26.26 -0.83
C GLY A 131 -8.61 -26.35 -1.51
N LEU A 132 -7.98 -25.22 -1.81
CA LEU A 132 -6.67 -25.16 -2.48
C LEU A 132 -5.52 -25.21 -1.44
N PRO A 133 -4.38 -25.81 -1.76
CA PRO A 133 -3.23 -25.81 -0.87
C PRO A 133 -2.75 -24.36 -0.58
N LEU A 134 -2.37 -24.07 0.66
CA LEU A 134 -1.95 -22.73 1.10
C LEU A 134 -0.66 -22.26 0.44
N LEU A 135 0.24 -23.18 0.15
CA LEU A 135 1.48 -22.90 -0.60
C LEU A 135 1.42 -23.64 -1.94
N PRO A 136 1.88 -23.02 -3.03
CA PRO A 136 2.12 -23.75 -4.25
C PRO A 136 3.17 -24.85 -3.96
N SER A 137 2.95 -26.05 -4.47
CA SER A 137 4.00 -27.08 -4.46
C SER A 137 5.17 -26.49 -5.25
N LEU A 138 6.27 -26.23 -4.57
CA LEU A 138 7.54 -25.93 -5.24
C LEU A 138 7.93 -27.25 -5.93
N SER A 139 7.53 -27.41 -7.20
CA SER A 139 8.08 -28.43 -8.05
C SER A 139 9.56 -28.09 -8.26
N SER A 140 10.40 -28.97 -7.76
CA SER A 140 11.86 -28.97 -7.91
C SER A 140 12.22 -29.06 -9.39
#